data_88ca0aaf5999080934d84f5c1bef046c
#
_entry.id   88ca0aaf5999080934d84f5c1bef046c
#
_cell.length_a   1.000
_cell.length_b   1.000
_cell.length_c   1.000
_cell.angle_alpha   90.00
_cell.angle_beta   90.00
_cell.angle_gamma   90.00
#
_symmetry.space_group_name_H-M   'P 1'
#
loop_
_entity.id
_entity.type
_entity.pdbx_description
1 polymer ?
#
loop_
_entity_poly.entity_id
_entity_poly.type
_entity_poly.pdbx_seq_one_letter_code
_entity_poly.pdbx_strand_id
1 'polypeptide(L)'
;YGDWSSDVCSSDLTIGNPKGDILDLGGISGVAHDAGIPLVVDNTLASPYLCNPLAHGADIVTHSATKFIGGHGTSVAGIIVDGGKFDYEGSGRFPNFTEPDPSYHGLAFSGLPEPLWPARYILKARLTYMRDLGAAISPFNAFLMLQGLETLSLRMERHSQNALAIAQWLEARPEVTKVHYAGLASSPWHARSAEYLPNGNGAIVAFELAGGLEAGKSFINNLELVSHLANVGDVRTLAIHPASTTHQQLTPEEQAASHVTPGLVRLSVGIETVSDIIADLDSALSARS
;
A
#
# COMPACT_ATOMS: atom_id res chain seq x y z
N TYR A 1 -13.70 13.03 0.37
CA TYR A 1 -13.89 12.59 1.78
C TYR A 1 -15.31 12.04 1.88
N GLY A 2 -15.46 10.71 1.99
CA GLY A 2 -16.74 10.07 2.19
C GLY A 2 -17.29 10.41 3.58
N ASP A 3 -18.61 10.41 3.69
CA ASP A 3 -19.29 10.47 4.97
C ASP A 3 -19.09 9.13 5.69
N TRP A 4 -18.13 9.09 6.59
CA TRP A 4 -17.78 7.89 7.39
C TRP A 4 -18.94 7.39 8.29
N SER A 5 -19.99 8.17 8.44
CA SER A 5 -21.15 7.81 9.28
C SER A 5 -21.98 6.64 8.72
N SER A 6 -21.86 6.36 7.43
CA SER A 6 -22.59 5.29 6.74
C SER A 6 -21.76 4.05 6.43
N ASP A 7 -20.43 4.09 6.69
CA ASP A 7 -19.54 2.97 6.37
C ASP A 7 -19.77 1.78 7.32
N VAL A 8 -19.82 0.60 6.75
CA VAL A 8 -19.96 -0.66 7.47
C VAL A 8 -18.63 -1.35 7.77
N CYS A 9 -17.52 -0.74 7.34
CA CYS A 9 -16.15 -1.15 7.68
C CYS A 9 -15.23 0.06 7.67
N SER A 10 -14.11 -0.02 8.39
CA SER A 10 -12.98 0.92 8.25
C SER A 10 -11.94 0.30 7.34
N SER A 11 -11.42 1.08 6.38
CA SER A 11 -10.38 0.65 5.45
C SER A 11 -9.22 1.63 5.49
N ASP A 12 -8.00 1.10 5.64
CA ASP A 12 -6.80 1.94 5.71
C ASP A 12 -5.57 1.21 5.15
N LEU A 13 -4.50 1.97 4.85
CA LEU A 13 -3.22 1.47 4.34
C LEU A 13 -2.24 1.24 5.48
N THR A 14 -1.58 0.07 5.53
CA THR A 14 -0.49 -0.19 6.51
C THR A 14 0.64 0.83 6.39
N ILE A 15 1.05 1.12 5.16
CA ILE A 15 2.02 2.17 4.81
C ILE A 15 1.31 3.16 3.88
N GLY A 16 1.19 4.41 4.30
CA GLY A 16 0.50 5.45 3.55
C GLY A 16 1.26 5.86 2.28
N ASN A 17 0.52 6.31 1.28
CA ASN A 17 1.03 6.79 0.01
C ASN A 17 0.53 8.22 -0.24
N PRO A 18 1.38 9.22 -0.49
CA PRO A 18 2.77 9.09 -0.95
C PRO A 18 3.85 9.16 0.14
N LYS A 19 3.55 9.54 1.38
CA LYS A 19 4.56 9.94 2.39
C LYS A 19 5.04 8.84 3.32
N GLY A 20 4.52 7.61 3.20
CA GLY A 20 5.00 6.47 3.97
C GLY A 20 4.74 6.58 5.48
N ASP A 21 3.66 7.24 5.88
CA ASP A 21 3.14 7.22 7.24
C ASP A 21 2.71 5.80 7.64
N ILE A 22 2.80 5.47 8.91
CA ILE A 22 2.49 4.14 9.42
C ILE A 22 1.22 4.18 10.24
N LEU A 23 0.25 3.36 9.85
CA LEU A 23 -1.04 3.23 10.54
C LEU A 23 -0.85 2.68 11.96
N ASP A 24 -1.61 3.21 12.90
CA ASP A 24 -1.79 2.63 14.23
C ASP A 24 -2.82 1.51 14.18
N LEU A 25 -2.37 0.31 13.80
CA LEU A 25 -3.24 -0.83 13.59
C LEU A 25 -4.07 -1.18 14.83
N GLY A 26 -3.43 -1.21 16.00
CA GLY A 26 -4.11 -1.52 17.26
C GLY A 26 -5.14 -0.46 17.66
N GLY A 27 -4.76 0.82 17.53
CA GLY A 27 -5.67 1.93 17.84
C GLY A 27 -6.90 1.97 16.93
N ILE A 28 -6.70 1.85 15.62
CA ILE A 28 -7.82 1.84 14.65
C ILE A 28 -8.68 0.59 14.80
N SER A 29 -8.08 -0.57 15.07
CA SER A 29 -8.83 -1.81 15.35
C SER A 29 -9.79 -1.63 16.53
N GLY A 30 -9.31 -1.01 17.63
CA GLY A 30 -10.17 -0.72 18.78
C GLY A 30 -11.35 0.15 18.41
N VAL A 31 -11.12 1.23 17.66
CA VAL A 31 -12.19 2.14 17.19
C VAL A 31 -13.20 1.41 16.30
N ALA A 32 -12.73 0.59 15.36
CA ALA A 32 -13.62 -0.17 14.46
C ALA A 32 -14.47 -1.19 15.24
N HIS A 33 -13.87 -1.94 16.15
CA HIS A 33 -14.56 -2.97 16.93
C HIS A 33 -15.55 -2.35 17.93
N ASP A 34 -15.21 -1.23 18.57
CA ASP A 34 -16.13 -0.48 19.44
C ASP A 34 -17.36 0.02 18.66
N ALA A 35 -17.20 0.33 17.37
CA ALA A 35 -18.30 0.69 16.48
C ALA A 35 -19.05 -0.52 15.91
N GLY A 36 -18.65 -1.76 16.21
CA GLY A 36 -19.25 -3.00 15.69
C GLY A 36 -19.01 -3.21 14.20
N ILE A 37 -17.88 -2.74 13.66
CA ILE A 37 -17.49 -2.91 12.25
C ILE A 37 -16.12 -3.59 12.13
N PRO A 38 -15.87 -4.39 11.07
CA PRO A 38 -14.56 -4.99 10.85
C PRO A 38 -13.53 -3.95 10.37
N LEU A 39 -12.27 -4.13 10.77
CA LEU A 39 -11.15 -3.40 10.19
C LEU A 39 -10.64 -4.12 8.95
N VAL A 40 -10.68 -3.44 7.80
CA VAL A 40 -10.08 -3.89 6.54
C VAL A 40 -8.79 -3.11 6.30
N VAL A 41 -7.67 -3.81 6.15
CA VAL A 41 -6.35 -3.19 5.93
C VAL A 41 -5.82 -3.52 4.55
N ASP A 42 -5.52 -2.50 3.76
CA ASP A 42 -4.73 -2.66 2.54
C ASP A 42 -3.24 -2.74 2.88
N ASN A 43 -2.69 -3.95 2.79
CA ASN A 43 -1.30 -4.24 3.12
C ASN A 43 -0.40 -4.34 1.86
N THR A 44 -0.82 -3.71 0.78
CA THR A 44 -0.12 -3.79 -0.52
C THR A 44 1.34 -3.32 -0.42
N LEU A 45 1.60 -2.18 0.24
CA LEU A 45 2.94 -1.58 0.27
C LEU A 45 3.89 -2.28 1.27
N ALA A 46 3.36 -2.79 2.37
CA ALA A 46 4.15 -3.59 3.31
C ALA A 46 4.34 -5.03 2.82
N SER A 47 3.39 -5.57 2.05
CA SER A 47 3.32 -6.98 1.72
C SER A 47 3.19 -7.89 2.96
N PRO A 48 2.87 -9.18 2.82
CA PRO A 48 2.79 -10.07 3.97
C PRO A 48 4.16 -10.33 4.64
N TYR A 49 5.26 -9.94 4.00
CA TYR A 49 6.61 -10.10 4.56
C TYR A 49 6.97 -9.04 5.62
N LEU A 50 6.60 -7.77 5.38
CA LEU A 50 6.94 -6.69 6.31
C LEU A 50 5.93 -6.55 7.44
N CYS A 51 4.64 -6.79 7.17
CA CYS A 51 3.57 -6.65 8.16
C CYS A 51 2.53 -7.77 8.04
N ASN A 52 2.05 -8.24 9.19
CA ASN A 52 0.88 -9.11 9.31
C ASN A 52 -0.23 -8.37 10.09
N PRO A 53 -1.10 -7.59 9.42
CA PRO A 53 -2.13 -6.81 10.11
C PRO A 53 -3.12 -7.63 10.93
N LEU A 54 -3.37 -8.91 10.57
CA LEU A 54 -4.25 -9.81 11.33
C LEU A 54 -3.71 -10.09 12.76
N ALA A 55 -2.40 -10.00 12.95
CA ALA A 55 -1.78 -10.12 14.28
C ALA A 55 -1.97 -8.87 15.13
N HIS A 56 -2.37 -7.75 14.53
CA HIS A 56 -2.54 -6.44 15.16
C HIS A 56 -3.99 -5.95 15.16
N GLY A 57 -4.95 -6.87 15.00
CA GLY A 57 -6.37 -6.60 15.16
C GLY A 57 -7.15 -6.34 13.88
N ALA A 58 -6.52 -6.36 12.70
CA ALA A 58 -7.27 -6.36 11.45
C ALA A 58 -8.11 -7.63 11.31
N ASP A 59 -9.31 -7.51 10.74
CA ASP A 59 -10.19 -8.64 10.46
C ASP A 59 -9.99 -9.17 9.05
N ILE A 60 -9.75 -8.26 8.11
CA ILE A 60 -9.58 -8.56 6.69
C ILE A 60 -8.35 -7.81 6.19
N VAL A 61 -7.54 -8.48 5.39
CA VAL A 61 -6.37 -7.88 4.73
C VAL A 61 -6.53 -7.99 3.23
N THR A 62 -6.29 -6.90 2.53
CA THR A 62 -6.26 -6.87 1.06
C THR A 62 -4.86 -6.60 0.55
N HIS A 63 -4.57 -7.12 -0.63
CA HIS A 63 -3.34 -6.82 -1.36
C HIS A 63 -3.66 -6.61 -2.84
N SER A 64 -3.18 -5.52 -3.42
CA SER A 64 -2.94 -5.49 -4.84
C SER A 64 -1.73 -6.38 -5.14
N ALA A 65 -1.97 -7.64 -5.50
CA ALA A 65 -0.90 -8.57 -5.85
C ALA A 65 -0.12 -8.14 -7.09
N THR A 66 -0.71 -7.25 -7.89
CA THR A 66 -0.09 -6.51 -9.01
C THR A 66 1.25 -5.85 -8.60
N LYS A 67 1.37 -5.40 -7.34
CA LYS A 67 2.51 -4.64 -6.83
C LYS A 67 3.64 -5.58 -6.37
N PHE A 68 4.07 -5.49 -5.13
CA PHE A 68 5.21 -6.24 -4.61
C PHE A 68 5.08 -7.77 -4.70
N ILE A 69 3.87 -8.33 -4.60
CA ILE A 69 3.69 -9.80 -4.68
C ILE A 69 4.09 -10.30 -6.07
N GLY A 70 3.54 -9.74 -7.14
CA GLY A 70 3.98 -10.02 -8.51
C GLY A 70 5.36 -9.45 -8.81
N GLY A 71 5.58 -8.20 -8.45
CA GLY A 71 6.87 -7.51 -8.43
C GLY A 71 7.46 -7.11 -9.79
N HIS A 72 6.79 -7.41 -10.91
CA HIS A 72 7.37 -7.25 -12.25
C HIS A 72 6.51 -6.40 -13.20
N GLY A 73 5.37 -5.88 -12.74
CA GLY A 73 4.46 -5.08 -13.58
C GLY A 73 3.83 -5.86 -14.75
N THR A 74 3.83 -7.19 -14.69
CA THR A 74 3.41 -8.06 -15.81
C THR A 74 1.96 -8.52 -15.74
N SER A 75 1.32 -8.42 -14.58
CA SER A 75 -0.03 -8.97 -14.36
C SER A 75 -0.79 -8.17 -13.32
N VAL A 76 -2.10 -8.10 -13.49
CA VAL A 76 -3.02 -7.51 -12.52
C VAL A 76 -3.69 -8.61 -11.71
N ALA A 77 -3.63 -8.50 -10.37
CA ALA A 77 -4.27 -9.42 -9.47
C ALA A 77 -4.54 -8.77 -8.10
N GLY A 78 -5.50 -9.33 -7.37
CA GLY A 78 -5.82 -8.97 -5.99
C GLY A 78 -5.92 -10.21 -5.10
N ILE A 79 -5.68 -10.02 -3.80
CA ILE A 79 -5.82 -11.05 -2.78
C ILE A 79 -6.61 -10.46 -1.63
N ILE A 80 -7.55 -11.24 -1.10
CA ILE A 80 -8.26 -10.97 0.14
C ILE A 80 -7.94 -12.08 1.12
N VAL A 81 -7.51 -11.73 2.32
CA VAL A 81 -7.24 -12.64 3.43
C VAL A 81 -8.19 -12.29 4.56
N ASP A 82 -9.02 -13.26 4.97
CA ASP A 82 -9.97 -13.12 6.07
C ASP A 82 -9.39 -13.76 7.33
N GLY A 83 -9.38 -13.01 8.44
CA GLY A 83 -8.99 -13.53 9.74
C GLY A 83 -9.99 -14.52 10.34
N GLY A 84 -11.20 -14.59 9.80
CA GLY A 84 -12.25 -15.53 10.17
C GLY A 84 -12.85 -15.33 11.56
N LYS A 85 -12.60 -14.18 12.21
CA LYS A 85 -12.95 -13.97 13.64
C LYS A 85 -14.08 -12.97 13.86
N PHE A 86 -14.32 -12.04 12.92
CA PHE A 86 -15.29 -10.96 13.14
C PHE A 86 -16.72 -11.51 13.29
N ASP A 87 -17.44 -11.04 14.30
CA ASP A 87 -18.82 -11.45 14.60
C ASP A 87 -19.85 -10.59 13.85
N TYR A 88 -20.24 -11.06 12.66
CA TYR A 88 -21.24 -10.38 11.83
C TYR A 88 -22.65 -10.42 12.44
N GLU A 89 -22.97 -11.38 13.32
CA GLU A 89 -24.28 -11.48 13.98
C GLU A 89 -24.37 -10.52 15.17
N GLY A 90 -23.36 -10.57 16.06
CA GLY A 90 -23.36 -9.76 17.28
C GLY A 90 -23.36 -8.26 17.01
N SER A 91 -22.79 -7.84 15.89
CA SER A 91 -22.76 -6.44 15.47
C SER A 91 -24.15 -5.89 15.11
N GLY A 92 -25.07 -6.72 14.59
CA GLY A 92 -26.40 -6.30 14.14
C GLY A 92 -26.41 -5.41 12.89
N ARG A 93 -25.25 -5.18 12.25
CA ARG A 93 -25.07 -4.24 11.12
C ARG A 93 -24.96 -4.91 9.75
N PHE A 94 -24.93 -6.25 9.69
CA PHE A 94 -24.64 -6.99 8.46
C PHE A 94 -25.80 -7.90 8.02
N PRO A 95 -26.97 -7.35 7.62
CA PRO A 95 -28.11 -8.16 7.17
C PRO A 95 -27.74 -9.05 5.97
N ASN A 96 -26.80 -8.61 5.14
CA ASN A 96 -26.28 -9.39 4.01
C ASN A 96 -25.51 -10.66 4.42
N PHE A 97 -25.14 -10.83 5.70
CA PHE A 97 -24.58 -12.06 6.26
C PHE A 97 -25.61 -12.86 7.07
N THR A 98 -26.50 -12.17 7.80
CA THR A 98 -27.41 -12.78 8.77
C THR A 98 -28.75 -13.18 8.17
N GLU A 99 -29.19 -12.51 7.08
CA GLU A 99 -30.42 -12.83 6.39
C GLU A 99 -30.19 -13.84 5.24
N PRO A 100 -31.22 -14.61 4.84
CA PRO A 100 -31.16 -15.51 3.71
C PRO A 100 -30.79 -14.79 2.40
N ASP A 101 -29.72 -15.19 1.76
CA ASP A 101 -29.25 -14.61 0.49
C ASP A 101 -30.04 -15.21 -0.69
N PRO A 102 -30.89 -14.43 -1.36
CA PRO A 102 -31.70 -14.93 -2.46
C PRO A 102 -30.86 -15.33 -3.69
N SER A 103 -29.66 -14.77 -3.84
CA SER A 103 -28.74 -15.10 -4.93
C SER A 103 -28.07 -16.46 -4.74
N TYR A 104 -28.09 -17.01 -3.51
CA TYR A 104 -27.49 -18.30 -3.19
C TYR A 104 -28.40 -19.19 -2.37
N HIS A 105 -29.53 -19.61 -2.95
CA HIS A 105 -30.50 -20.58 -2.39
C HIS A 105 -31.03 -20.24 -0.98
N GLY A 106 -31.01 -18.98 -0.57
CA GLY A 106 -31.47 -18.56 0.75
C GLY A 106 -30.47 -18.87 1.89
N LEU A 107 -29.19 -19.07 1.58
CA LEU A 107 -28.18 -19.30 2.60
C LEU A 107 -27.92 -18.02 3.43
N ALA A 108 -27.98 -18.14 4.76
CA ALA A 108 -27.46 -17.13 5.68
C ALA A 108 -25.98 -17.47 6.02
N PHE A 109 -25.06 -16.63 5.58
CA PHE A 109 -23.63 -16.94 5.69
C PHE A 109 -23.10 -16.93 7.12
N SER A 110 -23.71 -16.17 8.04
CA SER A 110 -23.35 -16.17 9.47
C SER A 110 -23.65 -17.52 10.13
N GLY A 111 -24.70 -18.22 9.69
CA GLY A 111 -25.13 -19.50 10.23
C GLY A 111 -24.41 -20.73 9.68
N LEU A 112 -23.28 -20.57 8.98
CA LEU A 112 -22.51 -21.70 8.48
C LEU A 112 -21.95 -22.56 9.63
N PRO A 113 -22.00 -23.91 9.49
CA PRO A 113 -21.45 -24.80 10.51
C PRO A 113 -19.91 -24.84 10.45
N GLU A 114 -19.29 -25.29 11.54
CA GLU A 114 -17.88 -25.66 11.52
C GLU A 114 -17.63 -26.84 10.53
N PRO A 115 -16.52 -26.86 9.80
CA PRO A 115 -15.40 -25.92 9.82
C PRO A 115 -15.53 -24.71 8.86
N LEU A 116 -16.71 -24.47 8.26
CA LEU A 116 -16.92 -23.41 7.27
C LEU A 116 -17.13 -22.02 7.90
N TRP A 117 -17.50 -21.97 9.17
CA TRP A 117 -17.80 -20.73 9.87
C TRP A 117 -16.67 -19.67 9.80
N PRO A 118 -15.39 -20.00 9.99
CA PRO A 118 -14.30 -19.02 9.85
C PRO A 118 -14.13 -18.48 8.42
N ALA A 119 -14.61 -19.21 7.42
CA ALA A 119 -14.49 -18.81 6.00
C ALA A 119 -15.73 -18.08 5.46
N ARG A 120 -16.70 -17.69 6.31
CA ARG A 120 -18.00 -17.13 5.88
C ARG A 120 -17.86 -15.88 5.00
N TYR A 121 -16.90 -14.99 5.28
CA TYR A 121 -16.65 -13.82 4.44
C TYR A 121 -16.14 -14.23 3.05
N ILE A 122 -15.14 -15.08 2.98
CA ILE A 122 -14.56 -15.56 1.71
C ILE A 122 -15.59 -16.39 0.92
N LEU A 123 -16.40 -17.20 1.60
CA LEU A 123 -17.46 -17.97 0.95
C LEU A 123 -18.50 -17.03 0.34
N LYS A 124 -18.94 -15.99 1.08
CA LYS A 124 -19.85 -15.00 0.53
C LYS A 124 -19.23 -14.25 -0.66
N ALA A 125 -18.01 -13.79 -0.53
CA ALA A 125 -17.30 -13.12 -1.62
C ALA A 125 -17.20 -13.99 -2.89
N ARG A 126 -16.94 -15.29 -2.74
CA ARG A 126 -16.82 -16.23 -3.87
C ARG A 126 -18.17 -16.67 -4.43
N LEU A 127 -19.13 -17.01 -3.59
CA LEU A 127 -20.37 -17.64 -3.99
C LEU A 127 -21.43 -16.64 -4.47
N THR A 128 -21.30 -15.37 -4.09
CA THR A 128 -22.16 -14.28 -4.58
C THR A 128 -21.38 -13.35 -5.52
N TYR A 129 -20.49 -12.51 -5.00
CA TYR A 129 -19.88 -11.43 -5.80
C TYR A 129 -18.96 -11.93 -6.92
N MET A 130 -18.01 -12.80 -6.63
CA MET A 130 -17.06 -13.26 -7.64
C MET A 130 -17.76 -14.10 -8.72
N ARG A 131 -18.70 -14.97 -8.34
CA ARG A 131 -19.50 -15.76 -9.28
C ARG A 131 -20.31 -14.87 -10.21
N ASP A 132 -20.99 -13.86 -9.67
CA ASP A 132 -21.92 -13.05 -10.45
C ASP A 132 -21.20 -11.97 -11.29
N LEU A 133 -20.12 -11.39 -10.77
CA LEU A 133 -19.29 -10.41 -11.49
C LEU A 133 -18.27 -11.04 -12.44
N GLY A 134 -17.89 -12.31 -12.22
CA GLY A 134 -16.95 -13.04 -13.08
C GLY A 134 -15.49 -12.58 -12.94
N ALA A 135 -15.12 -11.89 -11.85
CA ALA A 135 -13.76 -11.34 -11.64
C ALA A 135 -12.74 -12.42 -11.24
N ALA A 136 -12.54 -13.42 -12.11
CA ALA A 136 -11.59 -14.51 -11.88
C ALA A 136 -10.24 -14.21 -12.53
N ILE A 137 -9.15 -14.48 -11.79
CA ILE A 137 -7.79 -14.37 -12.32
C ILE A 137 -7.55 -15.44 -13.40
N SER A 138 -6.83 -15.10 -14.48
CA SER A 138 -6.40 -16.11 -15.46
C SER A 138 -5.37 -17.06 -14.85
N PRO A 139 -5.34 -18.35 -15.27
CA PRO A 139 -4.35 -19.30 -14.77
C PRO A 139 -2.90 -18.86 -15.01
N PHE A 140 -2.62 -18.20 -16.14
CA PHE A 140 -1.28 -17.68 -16.43
C PHE A 140 -0.88 -16.53 -15.50
N ASN A 141 -1.79 -15.61 -15.21
CA ASN A 141 -1.52 -14.55 -14.23
C ASN A 141 -1.33 -15.12 -12.82
N ALA A 142 -2.12 -16.13 -12.44
CA ALA A 142 -1.93 -16.82 -11.16
C ALA A 142 -0.55 -17.47 -11.05
N PHE A 143 -0.08 -18.11 -12.12
CA PHE A 143 1.26 -18.67 -12.19
C PHE A 143 2.35 -17.61 -12.01
N LEU A 144 2.25 -16.47 -12.68
CA LEU A 144 3.19 -15.35 -12.51
C LEU A 144 3.18 -14.79 -11.08
N MET A 145 2.01 -14.71 -10.45
CA MET A 145 1.90 -14.26 -9.04
C MET A 145 2.55 -15.25 -8.08
N LEU A 146 2.39 -16.56 -8.30
CA LEU A 146 3.04 -17.59 -7.49
C LEU A 146 4.57 -17.52 -7.62
N GLN A 147 5.10 -17.34 -8.83
CA GLN A 147 6.54 -17.13 -9.02
C GLN A 147 7.06 -15.88 -8.31
N GLY A 148 6.31 -14.77 -8.39
CA GLY A 148 6.64 -13.55 -7.67
C GLY A 148 6.64 -13.76 -6.15
N LEU A 149 5.69 -14.54 -5.63
CA LEU A 149 5.57 -14.82 -4.21
C LEU A 149 6.77 -15.62 -3.66
N GLU A 150 7.33 -16.55 -4.44
CA GLU A 150 8.49 -17.36 -4.02
C GLU A 150 9.73 -16.52 -3.69
N THR A 151 9.89 -15.35 -4.33
CA THR A 151 11.03 -14.45 -4.10
C THR A 151 10.66 -13.19 -3.30
N LEU A 152 9.44 -13.11 -2.80
CA LEU A 152 8.93 -11.90 -2.16
C LEU A 152 9.81 -11.43 -0.98
N SER A 153 10.19 -12.34 -0.09
CA SER A 153 11.01 -12.00 1.09
C SER A 153 12.36 -11.38 0.70
N LEU A 154 13.06 -12.01 -0.26
CA LEU A 154 14.35 -11.53 -0.76
C LEU A 154 14.24 -10.15 -1.42
N ARG A 155 13.17 -9.94 -2.18
CA ARG A 155 12.92 -8.65 -2.83
C ARG A 155 12.58 -7.57 -1.83
N MET A 156 11.67 -7.84 -0.88
CA MET A 156 11.27 -6.85 0.12
C MET A 156 12.42 -6.44 1.04
N GLU A 157 13.31 -7.37 1.38
CA GLU A 157 14.53 -7.05 2.11
C GLU A 157 15.42 -6.11 1.30
N ARG A 158 15.70 -6.42 0.03
CA ARG A 158 16.51 -5.58 -0.85
C ARG A 158 15.86 -4.23 -1.10
N HIS A 159 14.56 -4.17 -1.36
CA HIS A 159 13.80 -2.92 -1.49
C HIS A 159 13.97 -2.03 -0.26
N SER A 160 13.80 -2.59 0.95
CA SER A 160 13.91 -1.84 2.20
C SER A 160 15.33 -1.35 2.47
N GLN A 161 16.36 -2.17 2.19
CA GLN A 161 17.77 -1.79 2.32
C GLN A 161 18.14 -0.65 1.36
N ASN A 162 17.76 -0.78 0.09
CA ASN A 162 17.99 0.27 -0.91
C ASN A 162 17.26 1.57 -0.54
N ALA A 163 16.00 1.47 -0.12
CA ALA A 163 15.18 2.62 0.27
C ALA A 163 15.78 3.37 1.46
N LEU A 164 16.25 2.65 2.48
CA LEU A 164 16.91 3.27 3.63
C LEU A 164 18.19 3.99 3.23
N ALA A 165 19.04 3.36 2.42
CA ALA A 165 20.30 3.97 1.97
C ALA A 165 20.04 5.24 1.13
N ILE A 166 19.04 5.20 0.23
CA ILE A 166 18.65 6.36 -0.58
C ILE A 166 18.06 7.47 0.31
N ALA A 167 17.19 7.12 1.27
CA ALA A 167 16.58 8.09 2.17
C ALA A 167 17.63 8.81 3.02
N GLN A 168 18.61 8.09 3.57
CA GLN A 168 19.74 8.66 4.31
C GLN A 168 20.62 9.57 3.44
N TRP A 169 20.88 9.16 2.19
CA TRP A 169 21.62 9.97 1.25
C TRP A 169 20.87 11.26 0.90
N LEU A 170 19.55 11.18 0.68
CA LEU A 170 18.71 12.35 0.40
C LEU A 170 18.66 13.34 1.56
N GLU A 171 18.65 12.88 2.83
CA GLU A 171 18.68 13.77 4.01
C GLU A 171 19.94 14.65 4.06
N ALA A 172 21.04 14.19 3.46
CA ALA A 172 22.29 14.93 3.42
C ALA A 172 22.39 15.92 2.23
N ARG A 173 21.39 15.99 1.38
CA ARG A 173 21.42 16.83 0.15
C ARG A 173 20.87 18.23 0.41
N PRO A 174 21.61 19.29 0.04
CA PRO A 174 21.17 20.68 0.23
C PRO A 174 19.95 21.04 -0.64
N GLU A 175 19.72 20.33 -1.75
CA GLU A 175 18.58 20.52 -2.64
C GLU A 175 17.27 19.97 -2.05
N VAL A 176 17.36 19.09 -1.03
CA VAL A 176 16.23 18.40 -0.41
C VAL A 176 15.89 19.06 0.91
N THR A 177 14.66 19.52 1.04
CA THR A 177 14.18 20.19 2.26
C THR A 177 13.61 19.22 3.28
N LYS A 178 13.11 18.07 2.82
CA LYS A 178 12.52 17.05 3.69
C LYS A 178 12.53 15.68 3.02
N VAL A 179 12.74 14.63 3.81
CA VAL A 179 12.60 13.24 3.37
C VAL A 179 11.51 12.56 4.22
N HIS A 180 10.64 11.83 3.57
CA HIS A 180 9.57 11.06 4.18
C HIS A 180 9.85 9.57 3.98
N TYR A 181 10.33 8.92 5.03
CA TYR A 181 10.56 7.48 5.07
C TYR A 181 10.56 6.99 6.53
N ALA A 182 9.72 6.01 6.85
CA ALA A 182 9.54 5.56 8.23
C ALA A 182 10.80 4.94 8.85
N GLY A 183 11.73 4.45 8.03
CA GLY A 183 13.01 3.88 8.48
C GLY A 183 14.06 4.90 8.95
N LEU A 184 13.87 6.19 8.70
CA LEU A 184 14.78 7.23 9.18
C LEU A 184 14.55 7.50 10.67
N ALA A 185 15.62 7.68 11.43
CA ALA A 185 15.54 8.04 12.85
C ALA A 185 14.88 9.42 13.08
N SER A 186 14.94 10.30 12.08
CA SER A 186 14.28 11.61 12.05
C SER A 186 12.77 11.54 11.78
N SER A 187 12.28 10.38 11.30
CA SER A 187 10.87 10.21 10.94
C SER A 187 9.97 10.16 12.18
N PRO A 188 8.84 10.88 12.19
CA PRO A 188 7.86 10.77 13.26
C PRO A 188 7.23 9.36 13.36
N TRP A 189 7.34 8.57 12.31
CA TRP A 189 6.80 7.21 12.21
C TRP A 189 7.81 6.12 12.58
N HIS A 190 9.06 6.47 12.92
CA HIS A 190 10.14 5.52 13.16
C HIS A 190 9.81 4.51 14.27
N ALA A 191 9.32 4.99 15.41
CA ALA A 191 8.95 4.11 16.52
C ALA A 191 7.81 3.15 16.16
N ARG A 192 6.79 3.65 15.46
CA ARG A 192 5.64 2.85 15.02
C ARG A 192 6.03 1.85 13.92
N SER A 193 6.94 2.23 13.03
CA SER A 193 7.45 1.28 12.02
C SER A 193 8.23 0.13 12.67
N ALA A 194 9.00 0.38 13.70
CA ALA A 194 9.70 -0.66 14.45
C ALA A 194 8.74 -1.65 15.14
N GLU A 195 7.54 -1.20 15.51
CA GLU A 195 6.50 -2.03 16.11
C GLU A 195 5.81 -2.93 15.08
N TYR A 196 5.40 -2.38 13.93
CA TYR A 196 4.56 -3.10 12.96
C TYR A 196 5.32 -3.68 11.78
N LEU A 197 6.54 -3.21 11.50
CA LEU A 197 7.34 -3.58 10.33
C LEU A 197 8.73 -4.12 10.73
N PRO A 198 8.81 -5.24 11.46
CA PRO A 198 10.07 -5.75 12.02
C PRO A 198 11.10 -6.17 10.96
N ASN A 199 10.68 -6.45 9.72
CA ASN A 199 11.54 -6.94 8.65
C ASN A 199 11.98 -5.84 7.66
N GLY A 200 11.68 -4.56 7.94
CA GLY A 200 12.07 -3.43 7.08
C GLY A 200 10.91 -2.45 6.84
N ASN A 201 11.20 -1.29 6.28
CA ASN A 201 10.28 -0.15 6.22
C ASN A 201 9.68 0.08 4.82
N GLY A 202 9.75 -0.91 3.93
CA GLY A 202 9.20 -0.82 2.58
C GLY A 202 10.08 -0.06 1.59
N ALA A 203 9.51 0.22 0.43
CA ALA A 203 10.23 0.75 -0.73
C ALA A 203 9.81 2.18 -1.13
N ILE A 204 8.84 2.76 -0.44
CA ILE A 204 8.30 4.08 -0.79
C ILE A 204 9.09 5.15 -0.04
N VAL A 205 9.83 5.95 -0.78
CA VAL A 205 10.55 7.13 -0.29
C VAL A 205 9.96 8.35 -0.97
N ALA A 206 9.53 9.34 -0.20
CA ALA A 206 9.15 10.63 -0.76
C ALA A 206 10.07 11.72 -0.22
N PHE A 207 10.33 12.75 -1.03
CA PHE A 207 11.15 13.88 -0.60
C PHE A 207 10.69 15.18 -1.27
N GLU A 208 11.05 16.29 -0.67
CA GLU A 208 10.64 17.62 -1.12
C GLU A 208 11.85 18.43 -1.60
N LEU A 209 11.79 18.94 -2.83
CA LEU A 209 12.82 19.76 -3.44
C LEU A 209 12.61 21.24 -3.13
N ALA A 210 13.68 21.95 -2.76
CA ALA A 210 13.68 23.36 -2.41
C ALA A 210 13.17 24.27 -3.54
N GLY A 211 13.44 23.91 -4.80
CA GLY A 211 13.00 24.66 -5.98
C GLY A 211 11.54 24.45 -6.42
N GLY A 212 10.74 23.70 -5.64
CA GLY A 212 9.32 23.50 -5.89
C GLY A 212 9.01 22.82 -7.22
N LEU A 213 7.96 23.29 -7.92
CA LEU A 213 7.40 22.65 -9.11
C LEU A 213 8.44 22.47 -10.24
N GLU A 214 9.23 23.49 -10.52
CA GLU A 214 10.18 23.44 -11.65
C GLU A 214 11.39 22.53 -11.31
N ALA A 215 11.83 22.52 -10.06
CA ALA A 215 12.86 21.57 -9.63
C ALA A 215 12.38 20.12 -9.70
N GLY A 216 11.11 19.84 -9.34
CA GLY A 216 10.52 18.52 -9.47
C GLY A 216 10.42 18.05 -10.92
N LYS A 217 10.00 18.92 -11.84
CA LYS A 217 9.95 18.63 -13.27
C LYS A 217 11.34 18.39 -13.84
N SER A 218 12.30 19.27 -13.53
CA SER A 218 13.69 19.15 -13.97
C SER A 218 14.29 17.83 -13.48
N PHE A 219 14.12 17.50 -12.19
CA PHE A 219 14.61 16.26 -11.61
C PHE A 219 14.11 15.05 -12.39
N ILE A 220 12.79 14.92 -12.59
CA ILE A 220 12.19 13.77 -13.30
C ILE A 220 12.70 13.67 -14.74
N ASN A 221 12.86 14.80 -15.43
CA ASN A 221 13.28 14.82 -16.84
C ASN A 221 14.76 14.46 -17.04
N ASN A 222 15.58 14.53 -16.00
CA ASN A 222 17.02 14.21 -16.06
C ASN A 222 17.35 12.83 -15.50
N LEU A 223 16.37 12.01 -15.11
CA LEU A 223 16.57 10.63 -14.72
C LEU A 223 16.83 9.76 -15.96
N GLU A 224 17.85 8.88 -15.89
CA GLU A 224 18.23 7.97 -16.97
C GLU A 224 17.94 6.49 -16.62
N LEU A 225 18.30 6.05 -15.41
CA LEU A 225 18.08 4.70 -14.92
C LEU A 225 16.69 4.55 -14.31
N VAL A 226 16.29 5.51 -13.48
CA VAL A 226 15.02 5.50 -12.77
C VAL A 226 13.89 5.84 -13.75
N SER A 227 12.90 4.95 -13.84
CA SER A 227 11.81 5.12 -14.80
C SER A 227 10.75 6.11 -14.29
N HIS A 228 10.39 7.09 -15.11
CA HIS A 228 9.26 7.98 -14.83
C HIS A 228 7.93 7.24 -15.05
N LEU A 229 7.32 6.74 -14.00
CA LEU A 229 6.08 5.97 -14.06
C LEU A 229 5.28 6.08 -12.76
N ALA A 230 3.98 6.37 -12.90
CA ALA A 230 3.02 6.41 -11.80
C ALA A 230 2.59 5.00 -11.34
N ASN A 231 3.56 4.18 -10.91
CA ASN A 231 3.32 2.86 -10.33
C ASN A 231 4.16 2.68 -9.07
N VAL A 232 4.01 1.55 -8.39
CA VAL A 232 4.77 1.14 -7.21
C VAL A 232 4.94 -0.39 -7.21
N GLY A 233 5.96 -0.88 -6.50
CA GLY A 233 6.11 -2.31 -6.24
C GLY A 233 6.68 -3.12 -7.40
N ASP A 234 7.38 -2.47 -8.33
CA ASP A 234 8.18 -3.10 -9.37
C ASP A 234 9.61 -3.34 -8.85
N VAL A 235 10.29 -4.36 -9.39
CA VAL A 235 11.73 -4.60 -9.15
C VAL A 235 12.61 -3.45 -9.65
N ARG A 236 12.11 -2.65 -10.59
CA ARG A 236 12.75 -1.42 -11.07
C ARG A 236 12.39 -0.25 -10.20
N THR A 237 13.35 0.67 -10.04
CA THR A 237 13.10 1.95 -9.38
C THR A 237 12.24 2.85 -10.26
N LEU A 238 11.15 3.37 -9.69
CA LEU A 238 10.20 4.25 -10.36
C LEU A 238 10.16 5.59 -9.63
N ALA A 239 10.03 6.68 -10.38
CA ALA A 239 9.87 8.02 -9.85
C ALA A 239 8.64 8.71 -10.43
N ILE A 240 8.00 9.55 -9.62
CA ILE A 240 6.91 10.41 -10.05
C ILE A 240 6.98 11.75 -9.31
N HIS A 241 6.63 12.82 -10.01
CA HIS A 241 6.38 14.14 -9.44
C HIS A 241 4.87 14.39 -9.42
N PRO A 242 4.16 14.12 -8.31
CA PRO A 242 2.69 14.10 -8.27
C PRO A 242 2.04 15.40 -8.75
N ALA A 243 2.59 16.56 -8.36
CA ALA A 243 2.03 17.86 -8.68
C ALA A 243 1.93 18.14 -10.20
N SER A 244 2.86 17.59 -11.01
CA SER A 244 2.85 17.78 -12.47
C SER A 244 2.27 16.59 -13.25
N THR A 245 1.83 15.53 -12.57
CA THR A 245 1.35 14.30 -13.21
C THR A 245 -0.02 13.87 -12.63
N THR A 246 -0.04 13.00 -11.63
CA THR A 246 -1.28 12.40 -11.09
C THR A 246 -2.23 13.41 -10.44
N HIS A 247 -1.73 14.55 -9.97
CA HIS A 247 -2.50 15.60 -9.31
C HIS A 247 -2.52 16.93 -10.10
N GLN A 248 -2.05 16.91 -11.35
CA GLN A 248 -1.97 18.14 -12.17
C GLN A 248 -3.33 18.81 -12.45
N GLN A 249 -4.44 18.06 -12.31
CA GLN A 249 -5.79 18.57 -12.53
C GLN A 249 -6.38 19.25 -11.28
N LEU A 250 -5.74 19.07 -10.12
CA LEU A 250 -6.17 19.67 -8.87
C LEU A 250 -5.66 21.10 -8.74
N THR A 251 -6.45 21.95 -8.08
CA THR A 251 -6.00 23.29 -7.67
C THR A 251 -4.87 23.17 -6.64
N PRO A 252 -4.05 24.24 -6.44
CA PRO A 252 -3.03 24.23 -5.39
C PRO A 252 -3.56 23.91 -3.99
N GLU A 253 -4.78 24.37 -3.66
CA GLU A 253 -5.45 24.10 -2.40
C GLU A 253 -5.84 22.63 -2.26
N GLU A 254 -6.35 22.01 -3.32
CA GLU A 254 -6.71 20.59 -3.36
C GLU A 254 -5.45 19.71 -3.32
N GLN A 255 -4.36 20.10 -4.02
CA GLN A 255 -3.07 19.42 -3.91
C GLN A 255 -2.54 19.47 -2.47
N ALA A 256 -2.60 20.63 -1.81
CA ALA A 256 -2.19 20.76 -0.42
C ALA A 256 -3.06 19.91 0.52
N ALA A 257 -4.38 19.87 0.31
CA ALA A 257 -5.30 19.01 1.07
C ALA A 257 -4.99 17.51 0.88
N SER A 258 -4.48 17.14 -0.31
CA SER A 258 -4.00 15.77 -0.61
C SER A 258 -2.54 15.54 -0.20
N HIS A 259 -1.96 16.44 0.61
CA HIS A 259 -0.56 16.40 1.05
C HIS A 259 0.49 16.40 -0.09
N VAL A 260 0.13 16.89 -1.26
CA VAL A 260 1.03 17.04 -2.41
C VAL A 260 1.55 18.47 -2.44
N THR A 261 2.85 18.63 -2.15
CA THR A 261 3.53 19.93 -2.26
C THR A 261 4.12 20.09 -3.68
N PRO A 262 4.39 21.34 -4.13
CA PRO A 262 4.93 21.57 -5.47
C PRO A 262 6.27 20.88 -5.75
N GLY A 263 7.09 20.64 -4.73
CA GLY A 263 8.41 20.00 -4.86
C GLY A 263 8.42 18.52 -4.49
N LEU A 264 7.26 17.91 -4.21
CA LEU A 264 7.19 16.52 -3.78
C LEU A 264 7.53 15.56 -4.91
N VAL A 265 8.55 14.73 -4.68
CA VAL A 265 8.89 13.58 -5.52
C VAL A 265 8.66 12.30 -4.72
N ARG A 266 8.08 11.28 -5.34
CA ARG A 266 7.94 9.94 -4.77
C ARG A 266 8.74 8.94 -5.56
N LEU A 267 9.56 8.15 -4.88
CA LEU A 267 10.25 6.98 -5.42
C LEU A 267 9.52 5.70 -4.95
N SER A 268 9.39 4.74 -5.85
CA SER A 268 9.21 3.33 -5.50
C SER A 268 10.54 2.66 -5.79
N VAL A 269 11.34 2.48 -4.76
CA VAL A 269 12.73 2.03 -4.87
C VAL A 269 12.76 0.56 -5.26
N GLY A 270 13.52 0.23 -6.30
CA GLY A 270 13.71 -1.12 -6.83
C GLY A 270 14.84 -1.91 -6.14
N ILE A 271 15.27 -2.97 -6.82
CA ILE A 271 16.29 -3.89 -6.32
C ILE A 271 17.62 -3.80 -7.07
N GLU A 272 17.78 -2.78 -7.92
CA GLU A 272 19.01 -2.48 -8.63
C GLU A 272 20.17 -2.24 -7.64
N THR A 273 21.38 -2.16 -8.13
CA THR A 273 22.54 -1.76 -7.34
C THR A 273 22.33 -0.36 -6.77
N VAL A 274 22.33 -0.22 -5.45
CA VAL A 274 21.96 1.04 -4.79
C VAL A 274 22.86 2.22 -5.19
N SER A 275 24.17 1.98 -5.44
CA SER A 275 25.08 3.00 -5.93
C SER A 275 24.71 3.54 -7.30
N ASP A 276 24.14 2.71 -8.17
CA ASP A 276 23.73 3.13 -9.52
C ASP A 276 22.46 3.98 -9.44
N ILE A 277 21.53 3.60 -8.57
CA ILE A 277 20.34 4.43 -8.30
C ILE A 277 20.77 5.80 -7.75
N ILE A 278 21.63 5.81 -6.74
CA ILE A 278 22.14 7.07 -6.14
C ILE A 278 22.85 7.93 -7.16
N ALA A 279 23.67 7.34 -8.04
CA ALA A 279 24.37 8.08 -9.09
C ALA A 279 23.41 8.75 -10.08
N ASP A 280 22.34 8.07 -10.47
CA ASP A 280 21.29 8.63 -11.33
C ASP A 280 20.54 9.79 -10.64
N LEU A 281 20.14 9.58 -9.37
CA LEU A 281 19.49 10.62 -8.57
C LEU A 281 20.40 11.85 -8.37
N ASP A 282 21.72 11.65 -8.14
CA ASP A 282 22.69 12.72 -7.96
C ASP A 282 22.88 13.53 -9.25
N SER A 283 22.97 12.84 -10.38
CA SER A 283 23.03 13.48 -11.70
C SER A 283 21.78 14.33 -11.95
N ALA A 284 20.61 13.79 -11.67
CA ALA A 284 19.35 14.49 -11.87
C ALA A 284 19.16 15.70 -10.94
N LEU A 285 19.62 15.63 -9.68
CA LEU A 285 19.62 16.76 -8.74
C LEU A 285 20.62 17.86 -9.15
N SER A 286 21.74 17.48 -9.74
CA SER A 286 22.81 18.41 -10.17
C SER A 286 22.53 19.07 -11.51
N ALA A 287 21.60 18.54 -12.30
CA ALA A 287 21.21 19.11 -13.59
C ALA A 287 20.51 20.46 -13.38
N ARG A 288 21.18 21.52 -13.81
CA ARG A 288 20.59 22.86 -13.77
C ARG A 288 19.52 23.00 -14.85
N SER A 289 18.31 23.40 -14.45
CA SER A 289 17.22 23.81 -15.36
C SER A 289 17.58 25.04 -16.17
#